data_6e6408844e7fb1927d75c95fe10dba2e
#
_entry.id   6e6408844e7fb1927d75c95fe10dba2e
#
_cell.length_a   1.000
_cell.length_b   1.000
_cell.length_c   1.000
_cell.angle_alpha   90.00
_cell.angle_beta   90.00
_cell.angle_gamma   90.00
#
_symmetry.space_group_name_H-M   'P 1'
#
loop_
_entity.id
_entity.type
_entity.pdbx_description
1 polymer ?
#
loop_
_entity_poly.entity_id
_entity_poly.type
_entity_poly.pdbx_seq_one_letter_code
_entity_poly.pdbx_strand_id
1 'polypeptide(L)'
;MKRNAIAFGAALAASILAGQTAAGEYDIVVERVEIDAGDFKRSGVGFNGSSPGPVLRFTEGEEVTLNVTNNLDEDTSIHWHGLILPYQQDGVPTISFDGIKPGETFTYTFPIIQTGTYWYHSHSNLQEPEGAFGAIVITPKDGERMHADRDYALVLNDAHPHTSHRILRNLKMMPDYYNRQQRTFGDFMDDVRELGLEATLSDRADWGEMRMMPTDIEDLQGFTAQINGKSPEQNWTGLFKAGEAVRLRFVNASAMTYFDIRIPGLKMTVVQADGNEVEPVEVDEFRIGVAETYDVIVEPSEDKPYTIFAESMGRTAFGRATLAPDDGMTADVPSLREAPLLTMADMGMAHGGHGGHGAMDQSDASEKPMDHAAMGHGGSGAAQKPMDHAAMGHGGSGAARKPMDHAAMGHGGSGAARKPMDHAAMGHGGSGAAEKPMDHAAMGHGGMNHGATAAQAGPDPLYAPGSGLAPQAANGGKFLSYADLRAADPLYEHRPATREIELRLTGNMERYMWSINGVKYGDAEPIRLQYGERVRFKFVNETMMTHPMHLHGMWTIIDVGAGEWNPIKHVVSVAPGTTVYTETEVDAPGQWAFHCHLAYHAASGMFRKIIVEGGPETAKSDRS
;
A
#
# COMPACT_ATOMS: atom_id res chain seq x y z
N MET A 1 -17.12 -22.62 -88.33
CA MET A 1 -17.71 -21.60 -87.44
C MET A 1 -17.31 -21.93 -86.05
N LYS A 2 -16.28 -21.26 -85.46
CA LYS A 2 -15.79 -21.45 -84.10
C LYS A 2 -16.12 -20.18 -83.33
N ARG A 3 -16.93 -20.28 -82.29
CA ARG A 3 -17.25 -19.19 -81.37
C ARG A 3 -16.21 -19.20 -80.21
N ASN A 4 -15.48 -18.11 -80.08
CA ASN A 4 -14.59 -17.87 -79.01
C ASN A 4 -15.42 -17.33 -77.78
N ALA A 5 -15.33 -17.99 -76.64
CA ALA A 5 -15.85 -17.50 -75.39
C ALA A 5 -14.70 -16.78 -74.63
N ILE A 6 -14.87 -15.48 -74.38
CA ILE A 6 -13.98 -14.67 -73.54
C ILE A 6 -14.49 -14.78 -72.16
N ALA A 7 -13.67 -15.36 -71.22
CA ALA A 7 -13.93 -15.39 -69.81
C ALA A 7 -13.42 -14.09 -69.17
N PHE A 8 -14.31 -13.27 -68.61
CA PHE A 8 -13.98 -12.14 -67.76
C PHE A 8 -13.75 -12.67 -66.34
N GLY A 9 -12.50 -12.65 -65.89
CA GLY A 9 -12.15 -12.87 -64.45
C GLY A 9 -12.37 -11.58 -63.69
N ALA A 10 -13.36 -11.55 -62.77
CA ALA A 10 -13.53 -10.50 -61.81
C ALA A 10 -12.60 -10.79 -60.60
N ALA A 11 -11.54 -10.03 -60.47
CA ALA A 11 -10.71 -10.00 -59.25
C ALA A 11 -11.47 -9.24 -58.16
N LEU A 12 -11.93 -9.95 -57.15
CA LEU A 12 -12.53 -9.38 -55.93
C LEU A 12 -11.36 -8.89 -55.06
N ALA A 13 -11.07 -7.60 -55.10
CA ALA A 13 -10.19 -6.96 -54.12
C ALA A 13 -10.94 -6.89 -52.80
N ALA A 14 -10.63 -7.79 -51.87
CA ALA A 14 -11.04 -7.66 -50.46
C ALA A 14 -10.27 -6.49 -49.84
N SER A 15 -10.91 -5.33 -49.75
CA SER A 15 -10.45 -4.22 -48.91
C SER A 15 -10.58 -4.65 -47.46
N ILE A 16 -9.47 -4.98 -46.83
CA ILE A 16 -9.39 -5.08 -45.38
C ILE A 16 -9.58 -3.63 -44.86
N LEU A 17 -10.79 -3.29 -44.47
CA LEU A 17 -11.03 -2.15 -43.59
C LEU A 17 -10.40 -2.53 -42.25
N ALA A 18 -9.16 -2.10 -42.01
CA ALA A 18 -8.66 -1.94 -40.68
C ALA A 18 -9.61 -0.92 -40.02
N GLY A 19 -10.42 -1.39 -39.10
CA GLY A 19 -11.22 -0.51 -38.23
C GLY A 19 -10.24 0.45 -37.58
N GLN A 20 -10.36 1.75 -37.87
CA GLN A 20 -9.69 2.77 -37.07
C GLN A 20 -10.34 2.69 -35.71
N THR A 21 -9.59 2.22 -34.71
CA THR A 21 -9.92 2.41 -33.32
C THR A 21 -10.04 3.92 -33.06
N ALA A 22 -11.12 4.35 -32.44
CA ALA A 22 -11.30 5.76 -32.08
C ALA A 22 -10.13 6.18 -31.18
N ALA A 23 -9.43 7.25 -31.54
CA ALA A 23 -8.40 7.83 -30.69
C ALA A 23 -9.09 8.67 -29.62
N GLY A 24 -8.88 8.31 -28.34
CA GLY A 24 -9.34 9.12 -27.21
C GLY A 24 -8.33 10.23 -26.92
N GLU A 25 -8.78 11.49 -26.88
CA GLU A 25 -7.95 12.62 -26.47
C GLU A 25 -8.45 13.19 -25.14
N TYR A 26 -7.53 13.37 -24.18
CA TYR A 26 -7.83 13.82 -22.82
C TYR A 26 -6.89 14.94 -22.43
N ASP A 27 -7.45 16.02 -21.90
CA ASP A 27 -6.69 17.14 -21.32
C ASP A 27 -6.72 17.04 -19.79
N ILE A 28 -5.54 16.99 -19.19
CA ILE A 28 -5.34 16.91 -17.74
C ILE A 28 -4.51 18.09 -17.29
N VAL A 29 -5.04 18.85 -16.35
CA VAL A 29 -4.34 19.96 -15.71
C VAL A 29 -3.94 19.54 -14.29
N VAL A 30 -2.65 19.59 -13.99
CA VAL A 30 -2.12 19.36 -12.64
C VAL A 30 -2.03 20.71 -11.94
N GLU A 31 -2.76 20.88 -10.85
CA GLU A 31 -2.89 22.18 -10.20
C GLU A 31 -3.11 22.08 -8.68
N ARG A 32 -2.98 23.22 -7.98
CA ARG A 32 -3.33 23.30 -6.56
C ARG A 32 -4.84 23.24 -6.39
N VAL A 33 -5.28 22.34 -5.48
CA VAL A 33 -6.69 22.17 -5.14
C VAL A 33 -6.89 22.26 -3.62
N GLU A 34 -8.13 22.49 -3.19
CA GLU A 34 -8.49 22.36 -1.77
C GLU A 34 -8.81 20.89 -1.46
N ILE A 35 -8.12 20.31 -0.50
CA ILE A 35 -8.47 19.03 0.10
C ILE A 35 -9.40 19.34 1.29
N ASP A 36 -10.66 18.92 1.16
CA ASP A 36 -11.68 19.03 2.22
C ASP A 36 -11.93 17.67 2.85
N ALA A 37 -11.38 17.45 4.04
CA ALA A 37 -11.52 16.21 4.79
C ALA A 37 -12.63 16.27 5.87
N GLY A 38 -13.47 17.30 5.82
CA GLY A 38 -14.55 17.51 6.79
C GLY A 38 -14.06 18.23 8.05
N ASP A 39 -13.17 17.62 8.80
CA ASP A 39 -12.60 18.18 10.04
C ASP A 39 -11.44 19.15 9.80
N PHE A 40 -10.81 19.10 8.63
CA PHE A 40 -9.80 20.08 8.20
C PHE A 40 -9.89 20.36 6.70
N LYS A 41 -9.32 21.51 6.31
CA LYS A 41 -9.08 21.86 4.91
C LYS A 41 -7.63 22.28 4.73
N ARG A 42 -7.04 21.90 3.61
CA ARG A 42 -5.70 22.32 3.23
C ARG A 42 -5.54 22.42 1.73
N SER A 43 -4.52 23.15 1.30
CA SER A 43 -4.07 23.07 -0.08
C SER A 43 -3.40 21.74 -0.36
N GLY A 44 -3.72 21.15 -1.48
CA GLY A 44 -3.12 19.93 -2.01
C GLY A 44 -2.79 20.07 -3.49
N VAL A 45 -2.57 18.94 -4.16
CA VAL A 45 -2.40 18.83 -5.61
C VAL A 45 -3.51 17.94 -6.15
N GLY A 46 -4.06 18.30 -7.30
CA GLY A 46 -5.12 17.51 -7.92
C GLY A 46 -5.09 17.62 -9.44
N PHE A 47 -6.06 16.98 -10.05
CA PHE A 47 -6.22 16.95 -11.50
C PHE A 47 -7.57 17.55 -11.88
N ASN A 48 -7.55 18.50 -12.83
CA ASN A 48 -8.76 19.18 -13.32
C ASN A 48 -9.64 19.72 -12.19
N GLY A 49 -9.03 20.40 -11.21
CA GLY A 49 -9.73 21.09 -10.11
C GLY A 49 -10.18 20.19 -8.97
N SER A 50 -9.84 18.90 -8.93
CA SER A 50 -10.31 17.97 -7.90
C SER A 50 -9.26 16.98 -7.42
N SER A 51 -9.48 16.43 -6.23
CA SER A 51 -8.81 15.27 -5.68
C SER A 51 -9.86 14.37 -4.98
N PRO A 52 -10.01 13.11 -5.38
CA PRO A 52 -9.39 12.48 -6.54
C PRO A 52 -9.66 13.22 -7.84
N GLY A 53 -8.77 13.09 -8.81
CA GLY A 53 -8.98 13.55 -10.18
C GLY A 53 -10.12 12.78 -10.87
N PRO A 54 -10.51 13.17 -12.11
CA PRO A 54 -11.58 12.52 -12.84
C PRO A 54 -11.27 11.04 -13.08
N VAL A 55 -12.31 10.19 -13.10
CA VAL A 55 -12.18 8.80 -13.54
C VAL A 55 -11.96 8.79 -15.04
N LEU A 56 -10.77 8.35 -15.47
CA LEU A 56 -10.46 8.15 -16.87
C LEU A 56 -11.07 6.83 -17.34
N ARG A 57 -11.87 6.88 -18.42
CA ARG A 57 -12.52 5.69 -18.97
C ARG A 57 -12.02 5.44 -20.37
N PHE A 58 -11.38 4.28 -20.55
CA PHE A 58 -10.83 3.82 -21.82
C PHE A 58 -11.54 2.56 -22.29
N THR A 59 -11.32 2.24 -23.56
CA THR A 59 -11.79 0.98 -24.16
C THR A 59 -10.58 0.18 -24.66
N GLU A 60 -10.58 -1.11 -24.41
CA GLU A 60 -9.55 -2.01 -24.94
C GLU A 60 -9.40 -1.86 -26.45
N GLY A 61 -8.16 -1.70 -26.91
CA GLY A 61 -7.81 -1.56 -28.32
C GLY A 61 -7.81 -0.12 -28.84
N GLU A 62 -8.19 0.89 -28.06
CA GLU A 62 -8.03 2.29 -28.46
C GLU A 62 -6.57 2.76 -28.29
N GLU A 63 -6.18 3.79 -29.03
CA GLU A 63 -4.98 4.57 -28.78
C GLU A 63 -5.39 5.85 -28.05
N VAL A 64 -4.81 6.09 -26.87
CA VAL A 64 -5.10 7.28 -26.08
C VAL A 64 -3.99 8.32 -26.22
N THR A 65 -4.41 9.59 -26.26
CA THR A 65 -3.54 10.76 -26.20
C THR A 65 -3.94 11.59 -24.98
N LEU A 66 -3.01 11.77 -24.02
CA LEU A 66 -3.26 12.50 -22.80
C LEU A 66 -2.31 13.70 -22.73
N ASN A 67 -2.86 14.91 -22.89
CA ASN A 67 -2.13 16.17 -22.79
C ASN A 67 -2.12 16.63 -21.33
N VAL A 68 -0.97 16.50 -20.66
CA VAL A 68 -0.83 16.84 -19.24
C VAL A 68 -0.15 18.20 -19.12
N THR A 69 -0.88 19.20 -18.63
CA THR A 69 -0.38 20.56 -18.41
C THR A 69 -0.05 20.77 -16.94
N ASN A 70 1.16 21.22 -16.64
CA ASN A 70 1.60 21.54 -15.30
C ASN A 70 1.32 23.00 -14.92
N ASN A 71 0.32 23.24 -14.10
CA ASN A 71 -0.02 24.56 -13.53
C ASN A 71 0.55 24.75 -12.10
N LEU A 72 1.47 23.89 -11.66
CA LEU A 72 2.18 24.06 -10.40
C LEU A 72 3.41 24.98 -10.58
N ASP A 73 4.01 25.37 -9.46
CA ASP A 73 5.29 26.09 -9.38
C ASP A 73 6.49 25.15 -9.21
N GLU A 74 6.26 23.86 -9.31
CA GLU A 74 7.25 22.77 -9.20
C GLU A 74 7.04 21.74 -10.31
N ASP A 75 8.06 20.89 -10.55
CA ASP A 75 7.98 19.80 -11.53
C ASP A 75 6.90 18.78 -11.14
N THR A 76 6.22 18.20 -12.13
CA THR A 76 5.23 17.15 -11.92
C THR A 76 5.41 16.01 -12.92
N SER A 77 4.62 14.95 -12.76
CA SER A 77 4.53 13.82 -13.67
C SER A 77 3.21 13.08 -13.45
N ILE A 78 2.82 12.23 -14.38
CA ILE A 78 1.77 11.23 -14.15
C ILE A 78 2.33 9.86 -14.49
N HIS A 79 2.27 8.94 -13.53
CA HIS A 79 2.45 7.52 -13.73
C HIS A 79 1.09 6.85 -13.91
N TRP A 80 1.01 5.96 -14.89
CA TRP A 80 -0.17 5.18 -15.24
C TRP A 80 -0.08 3.82 -14.58
N HIS A 81 -0.44 3.76 -13.30
CA HIS A 81 -0.18 2.63 -12.43
C HIS A 81 -0.84 1.33 -12.91
N GLY A 82 -0.03 0.31 -13.12
CA GLY A 82 -0.47 -1.01 -13.56
C GLY A 82 -0.70 -1.16 -15.08
N LEU A 83 -0.55 -0.08 -15.86
CA LEU A 83 -0.68 -0.16 -17.32
C LEU A 83 0.56 -0.75 -17.98
N ILE A 84 0.34 -1.58 -18.99
CA ILE A 84 1.35 -2.09 -19.91
C ILE A 84 1.49 -1.09 -21.05
N LEU A 85 2.62 -0.41 -21.12
CA LEU A 85 2.86 0.68 -22.05
C LEU A 85 4.36 0.81 -22.38
N PRO A 86 4.75 1.55 -23.43
CA PRO A 86 6.16 1.84 -23.69
C PRO A 86 6.81 2.59 -22.53
N TYR A 87 8.02 2.21 -22.11
CA TYR A 87 8.65 2.75 -20.91
C TYR A 87 8.81 4.27 -20.90
N GLN A 88 8.94 4.91 -22.08
CA GLN A 88 9.01 6.38 -22.20
C GLN A 88 7.71 7.07 -21.80
N GLN A 89 6.60 6.33 -21.71
CA GLN A 89 5.28 6.81 -21.33
C GLN A 89 4.93 6.48 -19.87
N ASP A 90 5.82 5.80 -19.13
CA ASP A 90 5.62 5.35 -17.76
C ASP A 90 5.47 6.50 -16.74
N GLY A 91 6.01 7.68 -17.08
CA GLY A 91 5.81 8.90 -16.30
C GLY A 91 6.63 9.01 -15.02
N VAL A 92 7.75 8.30 -14.90
CA VAL A 92 8.64 8.37 -13.73
C VAL A 92 9.85 9.26 -14.03
N PRO A 93 9.98 10.43 -13.38
CA PRO A 93 11.11 11.32 -13.59
C PRO A 93 12.45 10.66 -13.33
N THR A 94 13.45 10.99 -14.13
CA THR A 94 14.83 10.46 -14.10
C THR A 94 14.99 8.98 -14.50
N ILE A 95 13.87 8.27 -14.75
CA ILE A 95 13.87 6.88 -15.22
C ILE A 95 13.32 6.82 -16.64
N SER A 96 12.09 7.26 -16.87
CA SER A 96 11.43 7.21 -18.17
C SER A 96 11.44 8.55 -18.93
N PHE A 97 11.48 9.68 -18.23
CA PHE A 97 11.55 11.04 -18.81
C PHE A 97 12.06 12.08 -17.80
N ASP A 98 12.11 13.37 -18.19
CA ASP A 98 12.69 14.44 -17.36
C ASP A 98 11.67 15.14 -16.43
N GLY A 99 10.40 14.68 -16.43
CA GLY A 99 9.29 15.36 -15.73
C GLY A 99 8.71 16.51 -16.55
N ILE A 100 7.59 17.07 -16.08
CA ILE A 100 6.86 18.18 -16.71
C ILE A 100 7.17 19.45 -15.93
N LYS A 101 7.83 20.44 -16.55
CA LYS A 101 8.20 21.68 -15.89
C LYS A 101 6.99 22.61 -15.68
N PRO A 102 7.06 23.56 -14.73
CA PRO A 102 6.03 24.59 -14.56
C PRO A 102 5.64 25.27 -15.87
N GLY A 103 4.35 25.27 -16.20
CA GLY A 103 3.80 25.86 -17.41
C GLY A 103 3.97 25.04 -18.69
N GLU A 104 4.60 23.86 -18.64
CA GLU A 104 4.75 22.97 -19.80
C GLU A 104 3.58 21.99 -19.90
N THR A 105 3.36 21.50 -21.12
CA THR A 105 2.46 20.38 -21.44
C THR A 105 3.29 19.23 -21.99
N PHE A 106 3.10 18.04 -21.43
CA PHE A 106 3.65 16.79 -21.96
C PHE A 106 2.52 15.93 -22.49
N THR A 107 2.68 15.37 -23.70
CA THR A 107 1.71 14.49 -24.32
C THR A 107 2.12 13.05 -24.20
N TYR A 108 1.34 12.26 -23.47
CA TYR A 108 1.45 10.81 -23.43
C TYR A 108 0.62 10.21 -24.55
N THR A 109 1.16 9.22 -25.27
CA THR A 109 0.43 8.49 -26.32
C THR A 109 0.79 7.02 -26.26
N PHE A 110 -0.20 6.16 -26.03
CA PHE A 110 -0.01 4.72 -25.97
C PHE A 110 -1.29 3.94 -26.28
N PRO A 111 -1.17 2.69 -26.78
CA PRO A 111 -2.31 1.81 -26.99
C PRO A 111 -2.81 1.24 -25.67
N ILE A 112 -4.12 1.08 -25.55
CA ILE A 112 -4.76 0.36 -24.43
C ILE A 112 -4.89 -1.11 -24.82
N ILE A 113 -4.03 -1.97 -24.24
CA ILE A 113 -3.95 -3.40 -24.61
C ILE A 113 -4.51 -4.33 -23.53
N GLN A 114 -5.06 -3.79 -22.47
CA GLN A 114 -5.55 -4.50 -21.28
C GLN A 114 -6.91 -3.98 -20.86
N THR A 115 -7.56 -4.67 -19.94
CA THR A 115 -8.88 -4.30 -19.38
C THR A 115 -8.80 -4.25 -17.87
N GLY A 116 -9.81 -3.69 -17.20
CA GLY A 116 -9.94 -3.71 -15.75
C GLY A 116 -9.80 -2.34 -15.08
N THR A 117 -9.62 -2.37 -13.77
CA THR A 117 -9.51 -1.18 -12.92
C THR A 117 -8.06 -0.92 -12.55
N TYR A 118 -7.62 0.31 -12.81
CA TYR A 118 -6.28 0.83 -12.53
C TYR A 118 -6.40 2.22 -11.95
N TRP A 119 -5.27 2.92 -11.81
CA TRP A 119 -5.27 4.29 -11.35
C TRP A 119 -4.08 5.08 -11.91
N TYR A 120 -4.07 6.38 -11.71
CA TYR A 120 -2.98 7.26 -12.10
C TYR A 120 -2.63 8.20 -10.97
N HIS A 121 -1.35 8.53 -10.84
CA HIS A 121 -0.88 9.42 -9.78
C HIS A 121 0.42 10.12 -10.16
N SER A 122 0.73 11.19 -9.43
CA SER A 122 2.03 11.84 -9.59
C SER A 122 3.16 10.98 -9.01
N HIS A 123 4.24 10.87 -9.74
CA HIS A 123 5.49 10.25 -9.27
C HIS A 123 6.58 11.29 -8.93
N SER A 124 6.17 12.53 -8.62
CA SER A 124 7.02 13.68 -8.33
C SER A 124 6.79 14.24 -6.93
N ASN A 125 7.85 14.61 -6.22
CA ASN A 125 7.84 15.49 -5.05
C ASN A 125 6.84 15.17 -3.94
N LEU A 126 6.45 13.92 -3.74
CA LEU A 126 5.40 13.51 -2.80
C LEU A 126 4.03 14.16 -3.10
N GLN A 127 3.73 14.46 -4.35
CA GLN A 127 2.45 15.03 -4.78
C GLN A 127 1.31 14.03 -4.70
N GLU A 128 1.59 12.72 -4.83
CA GLU A 128 0.61 11.65 -4.60
C GLU A 128 -0.03 11.75 -3.21
N PRO A 129 0.72 11.77 -2.08
CA PRO A 129 0.14 12.00 -0.75
C PRO A 129 -0.52 13.38 -0.57
N GLU A 130 -0.25 14.34 -1.45
CA GLU A 130 -0.91 15.65 -1.45
C GLU A 130 -2.26 15.64 -2.18
N GLY A 131 -2.63 14.52 -2.84
CA GLY A 131 -3.92 14.35 -3.51
C GLY A 131 -3.86 14.16 -5.03
N ALA A 132 -2.67 14.08 -5.61
CA ALA A 132 -2.47 13.93 -7.05
C ALA A 132 -2.66 12.48 -7.51
N PHE A 133 -3.89 12.00 -7.51
CA PHE A 133 -4.28 10.66 -7.96
C PHE A 133 -5.71 10.62 -8.52
N GLY A 134 -6.04 9.58 -9.29
CA GLY A 134 -7.36 9.33 -9.83
C GLY A 134 -7.49 7.92 -10.40
N ALA A 135 -8.71 7.44 -10.62
CA ALA A 135 -8.97 6.09 -11.11
C ALA A 135 -8.94 6.00 -12.64
N ILE A 136 -8.58 4.82 -13.16
CA ILE A 136 -8.70 4.42 -14.57
C ILE A 136 -9.61 3.20 -14.63
N VAL A 137 -10.57 3.21 -15.54
CA VAL A 137 -11.43 2.06 -15.87
C VAL A 137 -11.28 1.75 -17.35
N ILE A 138 -10.85 0.55 -17.68
CA ILE A 138 -10.69 0.09 -19.05
C ILE A 138 -11.73 -0.99 -19.31
N THR A 139 -12.70 -0.65 -20.16
CA THR A 139 -13.79 -1.56 -20.52
C THR A 139 -13.32 -2.52 -21.63
N PRO A 140 -13.54 -3.84 -21.50
CA PRO A 140 -13.29 -4.78 -22.58
C PRO A 140 -14.11 -4.42 -23.83
N LYS A 141 -13.51 -4.55 -25.03
CA LYS A 141 -14.20 -4.27 -26.31
C LYS A 141 -15.44 -5.13 -26.52
N ASP A 142 -15.44 -6.34 -25.98
CA ASP A 142 -16.53 -7.31 -26.08
C ASP A 142 -17.49 -7.26 -24.87
N GLY A 143 -17.30 -6.29 -23.98
CA GLY A 143 -18.06 -6.13 -22.73
C GLY A 143 -17.48 -6.92 -21.56
N GLU A 144 -17.91 -6.55 -20.35
CA GLU A 144 -17.46 -7.17 -19.10
C GLU A 144 -17.91 -8.64 -19.00
N ARG A 145 -17.04 -9.52 -18.51
CA ARG A 145 -17.33 -10.96 -18.34
C ARG A 145 -18.51 -11.21 -17.39
N MET A 146 -18.59 -10.43 -16.32
CA MET A 146 -19.74 -10.44 -15.42
C MET A 146 -20.52 -9.15 -15.57
N HIS A 147 -21.81 -9.28 -15.88
CA HIS A 147 -22.71 -8.13 -16.04
C HIS A 147 -22.92 -7.40 -14.72
N ALA A 148 -23.02 -6.08 -14.78
CA ALA A 148 -23.50 -5.24 -13.68
C ALA A 148 -24.43 -4.15 -14.24
N ASP A 149 -25.52 -3.87 -13.52
CA ASP A 149 -26.49 -2.81 -13.88
C ASP A 149 -25.94 -1.43 -13.51
N ARG A 150 -25.05 -1.38 -12.53
CA ARG A 150 -24.35 -0.19 -12.03
C ARG A 150 -22.85 -0.44 -11.92
N ASP A 151 -22.06 0.62 -12.13
CA ASP A 151 -20.60 0.58 -12.10
C ASP A 151 -20.06 1.84 -11.43
N TYR A 152 -19.40 1.68 -10.28
CA TYR A 152 -18.87 2.78 -9.48
C TYR A 152 -17.39 2.57 -9.16
N ALA A 153 -16.56 3.55 -9.49
CA ALA A 153 -15.18 3.62 -8.99
C ALA A 153 -15.16 4.25 -7.60
N LEU A 154 -14.47 3.60 -6.66
CA LEU A 154 -14.34 4.00 -5.26
C LEU A 154 -12.85 4.16 -4.93
N VAL A 155 -12.38 5.40 -4.91
CA VAL A 155 -11.01 5.74 -4.59
C VAL A 155 -10.89 6.01 -3.09
N LEU A 156 -10.11 5.17 -2.40
CA LEU A 156 -9.78 5.29 -0.98
C LEU A 156 -8.52 6.13 -0.83
N ASN A 157 -8.46 7.00 0.18
CA ASN A 157 -7.24 7.70 0.55
C ASN A 157 -7.22 8.11 2.03
N ASP A 158 -6.02 8.43 2.52
CA ASP A 158 -5.70 8.81 3.91
C ASP A 158 -5.30 10.30 3.97
N ALA A 159 -6.28 11.20 3.83
CA ALA A 159 -6.03 12.64 3.88
C ALA A 159 -5.51 13.07 5.27
N HIS A 160 -4.37 13.75 5.32
CA HIS A 160 -3.77 14.17 6.58
C HIS A 160 -3.65 15.71 6.68
N PRO A 161 -3.86 16.33 7.87
CA PRO A 161 -3.77 17.78 8.04
C PRO A 161 -2.35 18.35 7.85
N HIS A 162 -1.30 17.52 8.03
CA HIS A 162 0.06 17.91 7.71
C HIS A 162 0.38 17.63 6.24
N THR A 163 1.22 18.50 5.64
CA THR A 163 1.75 18.25 4.29
C THR A 163 2.68 17.03 4.28
N SER A 164 2.80 16.37 3.15
CA SER A 164 3.65 15.19 2.94
C SER A 164 5.12 15.43 3.32
N HIS A 165 5.68 16.59 2.96
CA HIS A 165 7.02 16.96 3.37
C HIS A 165 7.18 17.14 4.89
N ARG A 166 6.14 17.65 5.57
CA ARG A 166 6.15 17.74 7.04
C ARG A 166 6.07 16.36 7.67
N ILE A 167 5.23 15.48 7.11
CA ILE A 167 5.10 14.10 7.58
C ILE A 167 6.45 13.39 7.48
N LEU A 168 7.07 13.38 6.28
CA LEU A 168 8.36 12.73 6.06
C LEU A 168 9.46 13.29 6.99
N ARG A 169 9.48 14.60 7.19
CA ARG A 169 10.44 15.22 8.13
C ARG A 169 10.22 14.75 9.56
N ASN A 170 8.97 14.67 10.01
CA ASN A 170 8.65 14.22 11.37
C ASN A 170 9.01 12.75 11.57
N LEU A 171 8.67 11.88 10.61
CA LEU A 171 9.05 10.46 10.63
C LEU A 171 10.57 10.27 10.66
N LYS A 172 11.33 11.06 9.88
CA LYS A 172 12.81 11.03 9.92
C LYS A 172 13.41 11.56 11.23
N MET A 173 12.69 12.39 11.96
CA MET A 173 13.12 12.88 13.27
C MET A 173 12.77 11.90 14.40
N MET A 174 11.60 11.29 14.33
CA MET A 174 11.06 10.36 15.29
C MET A 174 10.10 9.40 14.54
N PRO A 175 10.50 8.16 14.26
CA PRO A 175 9.71 7.23 13.45
C PRO A 175 8.30 6.99 13.97
N ASP A 176 8.11 6.93 15.27
CA ASP A 176 6.83 6.74 15.95
C ASP A 176 6.08 8.06 16.25
N TYR A 177 6.45 9.18 15.59
CA TYR A 177 5.85 10.51 15.80
C TYR A 177 4.33 10.52 15.64
N TYR A 178 3.80 9.71 14.74
CA TYR A 178 2.38 9.61 14.46
C TYR A 178 1.69 8.42 15.12
N ASN A 179 2.43 7.56 15.84
CA ASN A 179 1.84 6.46 16.59
C ASN A 179 1.12 7.01 17.84
N ARG A 180 -0.21 7.04 17.79
CA ARG A 180 -1.08 7.51 18.90
C ARG A 180 -1.52 6.37 19.83
N GLN A 181 -1.16 5.13 19.50
CA GLN A 181 -1.50 3.92 20.24
C GLN A 181 -0.30 3.40 21.06
N GLN A 182 0.60 4.29 21.48
CA GLN A 182 1.76 3.92 22.28
C GLN A 182 1.33 3.31 23.62
N ARG A 183 1.97 2.19 24.00
CA ARG A 183 1.72 1.51 25.26
C ARG A 183 1.98 2.44 26.45
N THR A 184 1.00 2.54 27.35
CA THR A 184 1.05 3.36 28.57
C THR A 184 1.39 2.54 29.81
N PHE A 185 1.55 3.21 30.95
CA PHE A 185 1.66 2.53 32.25
C PHE A 185 0.36 1.81 32.65
N GLY A 186 -0.80 2.30 32.18
CA GLY A 186 -2.08 1.62 32.37
C GLY A 186 -2.06 0.25 31.69
N ASP A 187 -1.67 0.19 30.42
CA ASP A 187 -1.55 -1.06 29.66
C ASP A 187 -0.56 -2.03 30.31
N PHE A 188 0.56 -1.53 30.88
CA PHE A 188 1.48 -2.37 31.64
C PHE A 188 0.79 -3.01 32.85
N MET A 189 -0.02 -2.26 33.58
CA MET A 189 -0.72 -2.79 34.76
C MET A 189 -1.82 -3.79 34.37
N ASP A 190 -2.43 -3.62 33.22
CA ASP A 190 -3.43 -4.55 32.69
C ASP A 190 -2.76 -5.83 32.19
N ASP A 191 -1.65 -5.74 31.45
CA ASP A 191 -0.81 -6.87 31.08
C ASP A 191 -0.33 -7.67 32.31
N VAL A 192 0.11 -6.99 33.39
CA VAL A 192 0.52 -7.67 34.62
C VAL A 192 -0.62 -8.43 35.29
N ARG A 193 -1.84 -7.92 35.23
CA ARG A 193 -3.03 -8.61 35.77
C ARG A 193 -3.41 -9.83 34.96
N GLU A 194 -3.23 -9.76 33.63
CA GLU A 194 -3.64 -10.81 32.70
C GLU A 194 -2.56 -11.89 32.54
N LEU A 195 -1.32 -11.50 32.31
CA LEU A 195 -0.19 -12.40 31.96
C LEU A 195 0.73 -12.68 33.15
N GLY A 196 0.69 -11.87 34.20
CA GLY A 196 1.62 -11.90 35.32
C GLY A 196 2.86 -11.04 35.10
N LEU A 197 3.50 -10.63 36.18
CA LEU A 197 4.61 -9.67 36.16
C LEU A 197 5.82 -10.17 35.34
N GLU A 198 6.20 -11.44 35.48
CA GLU A 198 7.39 -12.00 34.83
C GLU A 198 7.21 -12.02 33.31
N ALA A 199 6.07 -12.51 32.80
CA ALA A 199 5.76 -12.54 31.38
C ALA A 199 5.67 -11.14 30.80
N THR A 200 5.01 -10.19 31.47
CA THR A 200 4.91 -8.79 31.06
C THR A 200 6.27 -8.11 30.96
N LEU A 201 7.16 -8.33 31.96
CA LEU A 201 8.51 -7.77 31.92
C LEU A 201 9.36 -8.37 30.81
N SER A 202 9.24 -9.68 30.54
CA SER A 202 9.92 -10.34 29.41
C SER A 202 9.45 -9.75 28.07
N ASP A 203 8.14 -9.70 27.84
CA ASP A 203 7.58 -9.10 26.62
C ASP A 203 8.06 -7.66 26.39
N ARG A 204 8.01 -6.83 27.45
CA ARG A 204 8.47 -5.44 27.36
C ARG A 204 9.96 -5.32 27.12
N ALA A 205 10.77 -6.24 27.63
CA ALA A 205 12.22 -6.28 27.40
C ALA A 205 12.52 -6.69 25.95
N ASP A 206 11.84 -7.72 25.42
CA ASP A 206 12.02 -8.20 24.05
C ASP A 206 11.68 -7.10 23.03
N TRP A 207 10.53 -6.44 23.17
CA TRP A 207 10.16 -5.28 22.33
C TRP A 207 11.12 -4.11 22.51
N GLY A 208 11.58 -3.84 23.74
CA GLY A 208 12.54 -2.78 24.03
C GLY A 208 13.93 -3.05 23.42
N GLU A 209 14.38 -4.29 23.38
CA GLU A 209 15.64 -4.68 22.74
C GLU A 209 15.58 -4.44 21.23
N MET A 210 14.45 -4.74 20.60
CA MET A 210 14.18 -4.46 19.18
C MET A 210 13.96 -2.95 18.91
N ARG A 211 13.74 -2.14 19.96
CA ARG A 211 13.36 -0.71 19.85
C ARG A 211 12.11 -0.49 19.03
N MET A 212 11.13 -1.34 19.20
CA MET A 212 9.85 -1.37 18.51
C MET A 212 8.70 -1.47 19.51
N MET A 213 7.49 -1.24 19.06
CA MET A 213 6.26 -1.45 19.81
C MET A 213 5.31 -2.35 19.04
N PRO A 214 4.61 -3.27 19.70
CA PRO A 214 3.62 -4.13 19.03
C PRO A 214 2.44 -3.35 18.44
N THR A 215 2.27 -2.08 18.79
CA THR A 215 1.26 -1.17 18.25
C THR A 215 1.71 -0.42 17.00
N ASP A 216 2.94 -0.63 16.53
CA ASP A 216 3.54 0.10 15.41
C ASP A 216 3.20 -0.59 14.08
N ILE A 217 1.91 -0.54 13.74
CA ILE A 217 1.31 -1.19 12.57
C ILE A 217 1.17 -0.22 11.40
N GLU A 218 0.94 1.05 11.69
CA GLU A 218 0.77 2.14 10.73
C GLU A 218 1.69 3.30 11.12
N ASP A 219 2.61 3.68 10.24
CA ASP A 219 3.51 4.81 10.46
C ASP A 219 2.79 6.16 10.57
N LEU A 220 1.59 6.24 9.99
CA LEU A 220 0.82 7.47 9.90
C LEU A 220 -0.57 7.27 10.50
N GLN A 221 -0.81 7.90 11.64
CA GLN A 221 -2.12 7.96 12.28
C GLN A 221 -2.58 9.43 12.39
N GLY A 222 -3.90 9.63 12.55
CA GLY A 222 -4.50 10.95 12.65
C GLY A 222 -4.84 11.58 11.29
N PHE A 223 -5.04 10.73 10.31
CA PHE A 223 -5.61 11.07 9.01
C PHE A 223 -7.14 10.93 9.04
N THR A 224 -7.81 11.51 8.06
CA THR A 224 -9.21 11.24 7.74
C THR A 224 -9.26 10.31 6.52
N ALA A 225 -9.81 9.11 6.69
CA ALA A 225 -10.01 8.21 5.57
C ALA A 225 -11.18 8.71 4.71
N GLN A 226 -10.95 8.82 3.41
CA GLN A 226 -11.94 9.30 2.45
C GLN A 226 -12.27 8.24 1.41
N ILE A 227 -13.50 8.29 0.90
CA ILE A 227 -13.93 7.56 -0.30
C ILE A 227 -14.40 8.60 -1.32
N ASN A 228 -13.77 8.60 -2.50
CA ASN A 228 -14.00 9.59 -3.55
C ASN A 228 -13.90 11.05 -3.05
N GLY A 229 -12.90 11.32 -2.20
CA GLY A 229 -12.64 12.63 -1.63
C GLY A 229 -13.66 13.09 -0.58
N LYS A 230 -14.52 12.18 -0.10
CA LYS A 230 -15.52 12.46 0.94
C LYS A 230 -15.12 11.82 2.26
N SER A 231 -15.16 12.63 3.34
CA SER A 231 -15.00 12.11 4.70
C SER A 231 -16.19 11.23 5.11
N PRO A 232 -16.08 10.47 6.21
CA PRO A 232 -17.20 9.68 6.71
C PRO A 232 -18.49 10.49 6.95
N GLU A 233 -18.37 11.76 7.37
CA GLU A 233 -19.48 12.67 7.61
C GLU A 233 -20.09 13.19 6.29
N GLN A 234 -19.24 13.47 5.29
CA GLN A 234 -19.67 13.93 3.97
C GLN A 234 -20.35 12.83 3.15
N ASN A 235 -19.97 11.59 3.39
CA ASN A 235 -20.58 10.35 2.89
C ASN A 235 -20.89 10.36 1.37
N TRP A 236 -20.06 9.68 0.58
CA TRP A 236 -20.37 9.44 -0.83
C TRP A 236 -21.52 8.43 -0.96
N THR A 237 -22.44 8.63 -1.92
CA THR A 237 -23.59 7.74 -2.15
C THR A 237 -23.62 7.23 -3.58
N GLY A 238 -23.69 5.91 -3.75
CA GLY A 238 -24.01 5.22 -5.00
C GLY A 238 -25.46 4.73 -4.98
N LEU A 239 -26.18 4.94 -6.08
CA LEU A 239 -27.60 4.56 -6.16
C LEU A 239 -27.76 3.17 -6.79
N PHE A 240 -28.74 2.40 -6.28
CA PHE A 240 -29.13 1.11 -6.84
C PHE A 240 -30.66 0.92 -6.75
N LYS A 241 -31.17 -0.11 -7.41
CA LYS A 241 -32.52 -0.65 -7.19
C LYS A 241 -32.42 -2.07 -6.70
N ALA A 242 -33.33 -2.49 -5.82
CA ALA A 242 -33.33 -3.87 -5.31
C ALA A 242 -33.32 -4.89 -6.46
N GLY A 243 -32.37 -5.83 -6.40
CA GLY A 243 -32.14 -6.85 -7.40
C GLY A 243 -31.20 -6.44 -8.55
N GLU A 244 -30.71 -5.20 -8.60
CA GLU A 244 -29.64 -4.81 -9.52
C GLU A 244 -28.28 -5.37 -9.04
N ALA A 245 -27.46 -5.84 -9.98
CA ALA A 245 -26.06 -6.14 -9.75
C ALA A 245 -25.24 -4.84 -9.80
N VAL A 246 -24.49 -4.54 -8.74
CA VAL A 246 -23.67 -3.33 -8.62
C VAL A 246 -22.20 -3.71 -8.58
N ARG A 247 -21.42 -3.24 -9.56
CA ARG A 247 -19.97 -3.35 -9.57
C ARG A 247 -19.37 -2.18 -8.79
N LEU A 248 -18.54 -2.50 -7.82
CA LEU A 248 -17.77 -1.56 -7.03
C LEU A 248 -16.28 -1.80 -7.35
N ARG A 249 -15.63 -0.78 -7.94
CA ARG A 249 -14.23 -0.81 -8.34
C ARG A 249 -13.41 -0.06 -7.30
N PHE A 250 -12.82 -0.79 -6.36
CA PHE A 250 -12.00 -0.21 -5.30
C PHE A 250 -10.59 0.05 -5.79
N VAL A 251 -10.09 1.25 -5.51
CA VAL A 251 -8.70 1.68 -5.72
C VAL A 251 -8.19 2.22 -4.40
N ASN A 252 -7.11 1.67 -3.86
CA ASN A 252 -6.47 2.23 -2.67
C ASN A 252 -5.34 3.18 -3.06
N ALA A 253 -5.65 4.46 -3.17
CA ALA A 253 -4.70 5.55 -3.46
C ALA A 253 -4.16 6.23 -2.19
N SER A 254 -4.16 5.53 -1.05
CA SER A 254 -3.60 6.04 0.21
C SER A 254 -2.08 6.13 0.15
N ALA A 255 -1.51 7.07 0.90
CA ALA A 255 -0.06 7.18 1.04
C ALA A 255 0.54 6.03 1.87
N MET A 256 -0.16 5.59 2.93
CA MET A 256 0.38 4.65 3.92
C MET A 256 -0.62 3.60 4.42
N THR A 257 -1.93 3.74 4.12
CA THR A 257 -2.98 3.03 4.84
C THR A 257 -3.54 1.84 4.06
N TYR A 258 -3.51 0.66 4.68
CA TYR A 258 -4.28 -0.52 4.27
C TYR A 258 -5.69 -0.43 4.82
N PHE A 259 -6.69 -0.87 4.05
CA PHE A 259 -8.08 -0.92 4.50
C PHE A 259 -8.66 -2.32 4.45
N ASP A 260 -9.44 -2.65 5.48
CA ASP A 260 -10.34 -3.82 5.48
C ASP A 260 -11.73 -3.35 5.06
N ILE A 261 -12.23 -3.89 3.95
CA ILE A 261 -13.49 -3.47 3.31
C ILE A 261 -14.58 -4.47 3.63
N ARG A 262 -15.72 -3.97 4.15
CA ARG A 262 -16.92 -4.76 4.33
C ARG A 262 -18.19 -3.94 4.05
N ILE A 263 -19.25 -4.63 3.68
CA ILE A 263 -20.58 -4.05 3.49
C ILE A 263 -21.56 -4.86 4.35
N PRO A 264 -21.85 -4.43 5.60
CA PRO A 264 -22.70 -5.19 6.49
C PRO A 264 -24.06 -5.56 5.87
N GLY A 265 -24.37 -6.85 5.85
CA GLY A 265 -25.60 -7.38 5.27
C GLY A 265 -25.53 -7.71 3.78
N LEU A 266 -24.39 -7.52 3.12
CA LEU A 266 -24.15 -7.95 1.74
C LEU A 266 -22.89 -8.83 1.66
N LYS A 267 -22.93 -9.84 0.80
CA LYS A 267 -21.74 -10.54 0.32
C LYS A 267 -21.15 -9.76 -0.86
N MET A 268 -19.85 -9.85 -1.01
CA MET A 268 -19.11 -9.27 -2.11
C MET A 268 -18.51 -10.41 -2.94
N THR A 269 -18.79 -10.43 -4.24
CA THR A 269 -18.16 -11.37 -5.16
C THR A 269 -16.98 -10.68 -5.83
N VAL A 270 -15.76 -11.04 -5.45
CA VAL A 270 -14.53 -10.54 -6.06
C VAL A 270 -14.41 -11.12 -7.46
N VAL A 271 -14.26 -10.25 -8.47
CA VAL A 271 -14.21 -10.63 -9.90
C VAL A 271 -12.93 -10.17 -10.60
N GLN A 272 -12.24 -9.16 -10.06
CA GLN A 272 -10.94 -8.70 -10.54
C GLN A 272 -10.03 -8.33 -9.35
N ALA A 273 -8.74 -8.56 -9.52
CA ALA A 273 -7.69 -8.11 -8.63
C ALA A 273 -6.57 -7.48 -9.47
N ASP A 274 -6.22 -6.22 -9.17
CA ASP A 274 -5.24 -5.41 -9.92
C ASP A 274 -5.52 -5.40 -11.43
N GLY A 275 -6.80 -5.17 -11.79
CA GLY A 275 -7.25 -5.11 -13.18
C GLY A 275 -7.38 -6.47 -13.89
N ASN A 276 -6.82 -7.53 -13.33
CA ASN A 276 -6.89 -8.87 -13.93
C ASN A 276 -8.10 -9.66 -13.41
N GLU A 277 -8.80 -10.32 -14.32
CA GLU A 277 -9.95 -11.15 -13.97
C GLU A 277 -9.53 -12.36 -13.14
N VAL A 278 -10.31 -12.65 -12.10
CA VAL A 278 -10.17 -13.84 -11.26
C VAL A 278 -11.42 -14.69 -11.32
N GLU A 279 -11.29 -16.00 -11.03
CA GLU A 279 -12.47 -16.82 -10.75
C GLU A 279 -13.27 -16.18 -9.62
N PRO A 280 -14.60 -16.02 -9.78
CA PRO A 280 -15.41 -15.31 -8.80
C PRO A 280 -15.32 -15.92 -7.40
N VAL A 281 -14.98 -15.10 -6.40
CA VAL A 281 -14.84 -15.51 -5.00
C VAL A 281 -15.80 -14.70 -4.13
N GLU A 282 -16.78 -15.36 -3.50
CA GLU A 282 -17.69 -14.71 -2.55
C GLU A 282 -17.01 -14.55 -1.19
N VAL A 283 -17.02 -13.33 -0.65
CA VAL A 283 -16.40 -12.97 0.63
C VAL A 283 -17.30 -12.05 1.46
N ASP A 284 -17.04 -12.00 2.75
CA ASP A 284 -17.66 -11.04 3.67
C ASP A 284 -16.82 -9.77 3.83
N GLU A 285 -15.49 -9.92 3.72
CA GLU A 285 -14.53 -8.84 3.94
C GLU A 285 -13.26 -9.14 3.16
N PHE A 286 -12.55 -8.08 2.73
CA PHE A 286 -11.24 -8.21 2.12
C PHE A 286 -10.34 -7.05 2.53
N ARG A 287 -9.01 -7.29 2.58
CA ARG A 287 -8.00 -6.26 2.75
C ARG A 287 -7.54 -5.76 1.41
N ILE A 288 -7.46 -4.42 1.26
CA ILE A 288 -6.86 -3.78 0.10
C ILE A 288 -5.61 -3.02 0.53
N GLY A 289 -4.45 -3.44 0.00
CA GLY A 289 -3.16 -2.78 0.22
C GLY A 289 -3.06 -1.48 -0.55
N VAL A 290 -2.08 -0.65 -0.17
CA VAL A 290 -1.80 0.58 -0.92
C VAL A 290 -1.45 0.23 -2.36
N ALA A 291 -2.04 0.94 -3.31
CA ALA A 291 -1.94 0.79 -4.74
C ALA A 291 -2.63 -0.45 -5.36
N GLU A 292 -3.21 -1.34 -4.54
CA GLU A 292 -4.02 -2.43 -5.08
C GLU A 292 -5.39 -1.96 -5.59
N THR A 293 -5.96 -2.74 -6.49
CA THR A 293 -7.35 -2.58 -6.94
C THR A 293 -8.13 -3.90 -6.82
N TYR A 294 -9.41 -3.80 -6.47
CA TYR A 294 -10.34 -4.93 -6.47
C TYR A 294 -11.69 -4.52 -7.06
N ASP A 295 -12.20 -5.30 -7.99
CA ASP A 295 -13.57 -5.17 -8.44
C ASP A 295 -14.42 -6.23 -7.76
N VAL A 296 -15.51 -5.79 -7.14
CA VAL A 296 -16.49 -6.69 -6.53
C VAL A 296 -17.89 -6.42 -7.07
N ILE A 297 -18.71 -7.47 -7.15
CA ILE A 297 -20.14 -7.37 -7.46
C ILE A 297 -20.92 -7.64 -6.19
N VAL A 298 -21.91 -6.79 -5.93
CA VAL A 298 -22.90 -6.96 -4.86
C VAL A 298 -24.30 -6.93 -5.45
N GLU A 299 -25.22 -7.69 -4.86
CA GLU A 299 -26.61 -7.80 -5.31
C GLU A 299 -27.58 -7.46 -4.15
N PRO A 300 -27.81 -6.17 -3.87
CA PRO A 300 -28.72 -5.75 -2.83
C PRO A 300 -30.17 -6.14 -3.19
N SER A 301 -30.78 -7.02 -2.42
CA SER A 301 -32.13 -7.53 -2.68
C SER A 301 -33.26 -6.74 -1.99
N GLU A 302 -32.92 -5.80 -1.12
CA GLU A 302 -33.86 -5.01 -0.33
C GLU A 302 -33.71 -3.51 -0.63
N ASP A 303 -34.82 -2.78 -0.64
CA ASP A 303 -34.85 -1.31 -0.80
C ASP A 303 -34.46 -0.62 0.52
N LYS A 304 -33.22 -0.82 0.95
CA LYS A 304 -32.62 -0.16 2.13
C LYS A 304 -31.18 0.25 1.87
N PRO A 305 -30.66 1.26 2.58
CA PRO A 305 -29.26 1.65 2.44
C PRO A 305 -28.32 0.63 3.08
N TYR A 306 -27.11 0.52 2.52
CA TYR A 306 -25.99 -0.30 3.03
C TYR A 306 -24.75 0.56 3.16
N THR A 307 -24.03 0.45 4.28
CA THR A 307 -22.77 1.14 4.49
C THR A 307 -21.63 0.36 3.83
N ILE A 308 -20.89 1.01 2.94
CA ILE A 308 -19.55 0.57 2.52
C ILE A 308 -18.60 1.10 3.59
N PHE A 309 -17.92 0.19 4.30
CA PHE A 309 -17.06 0.53 5.42
C PHE A 309 -15.63 0.09 5.14
N ALA A 310 -14.72 1.07 5.11
CA ALA A 310 -13.29 0.88 4.89
C ALA A 310 -12.56 1.18 6.20
N GLU A 311 -12.22 0.16 6.96
CA GLU A 311 -11.57 0.26 8.26
C GLU A 311 -10.05 0.17 8.10
N SER A 312 -9.27 1.14 8.63
CA SER A 312 -7.82 1.07 8.56
C SER A 312 -7.27 -0.18 9.26
N MET A 313 -6.16 -0.73 8.78
CA MET A 313 -5.56 -1.94 9.36
C MET A 313 -5.22 -1.76 10.84
N GLY A 314 -4.71 -0.60 11.24
CA GLY A 314 -4.43 -0.26 12.64
C GLY A 314 -5.65 0.14 13.46
N ARG A 315 -6.86 0.16 12.87
CA ARG A 315 -8.12 0.54 13.54
C ARG A 315 -8.12 1.96 14.09
N THR A 316 -7.40 2.86 13.42
CA THR A 316 -7.25 4.26 13.84
C THR A 316 -8.24 5.20 13.16
N ALA A 317 -8.76 4.80 12.00
CA ALA A 317 -9.72 5.56 11.21
C ALA A 317 -10.58 4.64 10.33
N PHE A 318 -11.64 5.19 9.75
CA PHE A 318 -12.43 4.50 8.74
C PHE A 318 -12.93 5.47 7.66
N GLY A 319 -13.02 4.96 6.43
CA GLY A 319 -13.76 5.57 5.33
C GLY A 319 -15.19 5.05 5.30
N ARG A 320 -16.12 5.89 4.84
CA ARG A 320 -17.54 5.55 4.72
C ARG A 320 -18.09 5.98 3.38
N ALA A 321 -18.86 5.11 2.76
CA ALA A 321 -19.78 5.43 1.67
C ALA A 321 -21.10 4.70 1.87
N THR A 322 -22.12 5.02 1.09
CA THR A 322 -23.44 4.38 1.17
C THR A 322 -23.88 3.89 -0.21
N LEU A 323 -24.35 2.65 -0.28
CA LEU A 323 -25.22 2.22 -1.37
C LEU A 323 -26.66 2.42 -0.92
N ALA A 324 -27.48 3.12 -1.71
CA ALA A 324 -28.83 3.49 -1.33
C ALA A 324 -29.82 3.40 -2.51
N PRO A 325 -31.09 3.04 -2.26
CA PRO A 325 -32.15 3.13 -3.27
C PRO A 325 -32.42 4.57 -3.71
N ASP A 326 -32.36 5.52 -2.77
CA ASP A 326 -32.59 6.94 -3.00
C ASP A 326 -31.49 7.81 -2.35
N ASP A 327 -31.27 8.97 -2.93
CA ASP A 327 -30.29 9.93 -2.42
C ASP A 327 -30.67 10.43 -1.00
N GLY A 328 -29.64 10.66 -0.18
CA GLY A 328 -29.81 11.12 1.21
C GLY A 328 -30.12 10.02 2.23
N MET A 329 -30.36 8.78 1.80
CA MET A 329 -30.49 7.65 2.73
C MET A 329 -29.12 7.29 3.33
N THR A 330 -29.11 6.87 4.59
CA THR A 330 -27.91 6.43 5.30
C THR A 330 -28.18 5.13 6.04
N ALA A 331 -27.15 4.30 6.19
CA ALA A 331 -27.20 3.08 7.00
C ALA A 331 -26.34 3.25 8.26
N ASP A 332 -26.53 2.32 9.20
CA ASP A 332 -25.72 2.26 10.43
C ASP A 332 -24.23 2.11 10.10
N VAL A 333 -23.40 2.84 10.85
CA VAL A 333 -21.94 2.79 10.70
C VAL A 333 -21.38 1.83 11.74
N PRO A 334 -20.65 0.78 11.32
CA PRO A 334 -20.01 -0.12 12.26
C PRO A 334 -19.02 0.62 13.17
N SER A 335 -18.86 0.15 14.41
CA SER A 335 -17.76 0.57 15.25
C SER A 335 -16.44 0.01 14.74
N LEU A 336 -15.32 0.73 15.00
CA LEU A 336 -13.99 0.19 14.80
C LEU A 336 -13.78 -1.04 15.69
N ARG A 337 -13.08 -2.04 15.16
CA ARG A 337 -12.63 -3.21 15.92
C ARG A 337 -11.49 -2.84 16.87
N GLU A 338 -11.15 -3.77 17.74
CA GLU A 338 -9.94 -3.68 18.52
C GLU A 338 -8.71 -3.66 17.61
N ALA A 339 -7.73 -2.81 17.95
CA ALA A 339 -6.49 -2.71 17.18
C ALA A 339 -5.70 -4.02 17.26
N PRO A 340 -5.22 -4.57 16.14
CA PRO A 340 -4.35 -5.72 16.16
C PRO A 340 -3.02 -5.34 16.82
N LEU A 341 -2.29 -6.34 17.30
CA LEU A 341 -0.95 -6.17 17.84
C LEU A 341 0.02 -7.06 17.06
N LEU A 342 1.20 -6.53 16.75
CA LEU A 342 2.29 -7.35 16.26
C LEU A 342 2.67 -8.39 17.31
N THR A 343 3.06 -9.57 16.86
CA THR A 343 3.56 -10.66 17.69
C THR A 343 5.03 -10.95 17.36
N MET A 344 5.69 -11.78 18.16
CA MET A 344 7.05 -12.23 17.86
C MET A 344 7.11 -13.06 16.56
N ALA A 345 5.99 -13.64 16.13
CA ALA A 345 5.90 -14.31 14.83
C ALA A 345 6.05 -13.33 13.67
N ASP A 346 5.51 -12.13 13.80
CA ASP A 346 5.63 -11.04 12.82
C ASP A 346 7.08 -10.53 12.73
N MET A 347 7.91 -10.81 13.74
CA MET A 347 9.33 -10.49 13.76
C MET A 347 10.22 -11.62 13.23
N GLY A 348 9.62 -12.69 12.68
CA GLY A 348 10.36 -13.86 12.20
C GLY A 348 10.96 -14.71 13.34
N MET A 349 10.63 -14.41 14.59
CA MET A 349 11.07 -15.15 15.77
C MET A 349 9.99 -16.16 16.14
N ALA A 350 10.09 -17.38 15.59
CA ALA A 350 9.24 -18.49 16.01
C ALA A 350 9.61 -18.84 17.46
N HIS A 351 8.69 -18.64 18.40
CA HIS A 351 8.87 -19.14 19.77
C HIS A 351 8.93 -20.67 19.75
N GLY A 352 10.12 -21.21 19.96
CA GLY A 352 10.27 -22.55 20.50
C GLY A 352 9.58 -22.55 21.87
N GLY A 353 8.47 -23.32 21.97
CA GLY A 353 7.57 -23.27 23.10
C GLY A 353 8.25 -23.36 24.47
N HIS A 354 8.12 -22.32 25.26
CA HIS A 354 8.23 -22.37 26.70
C HIS A 354 6.86 -22.78 27.29
N GLY A 355 6.60 -24.08 27.24
CA GLY A 355 5.38 -24.62 27.85
C GLY A 355 5.52 -26.12 28.07
N GLY A 356 6.07 -26.52 29.20
CA GLY A 356 6.08 -27.93 29.56
C GLY A 356 7.22 -28.36 30.48
N HIS A 357 7.21 -27.93 31.76
CA HIS A 357 7.81 -28.74 32.80
C HIS A 357 6.99 -30.02 32.99
N GLY A 358 7.24 -31.00 32.09
CA GLY A 358 6.73 -32.35 32.20
C GLY A 358 7.91 -33.29 32.54
N ALA A 359 7.76 -34.03 33.62
CA ALA A 359 8.68 -34.93 34.25
C ALA A 359 9.60 -35.70 33.28
N MET A 360 10.91 -35.74 33.62
CA MET A 360 11.89 -36.64 33.02
C MET A 360 11.53 -38.08 33.40
N ASP A 361 11.26 -38.89 32.40
CA ASP A 361 11.32 -40.34 32.53
C ASP A 361 12.67 -40.80 31.97
N GLN A 362 13.44 -41.47 32.82
CA GLN A 362 14.75 -42.01 32.51
C GLN A 362 14.57 -43.35 31.83
N SER A 363 15.01 -43.50 30.57
CA SER A 363 15.49 -44.78 30.08
C SER A 363 16.39 -44.64 28.86
N ASP A 364 17.56 -45.16 29.08
CA ASP A 364 18.54 -45.77 28.18
C ASP A 364 19.50 -44.96 27.30
N ALA A 365 20.72 -45.21 27.72
CA ALA A 365 22.00 -44.79 27.19
C ALA A 365 22.34 -45.39 25.82
N SER A 366 23.00 -44.61 24.96
CA SER A 366 24.31 -44.92 24.37
C SER A 366 24.66 -43.90 23.27
N GLU A 367 25.41 -42.90 23.61
CA GLU A 367 26.12 -42.12 22.61
C GLU A 367 27.62 -42.05 22.93
N LYS A 368 28.42 -42.36 21.94
CA LYS A 368 29.88 -42.27 22.00
C LYS A 368 30.32 -40.82 21.86
N PRO A 369 31.37 -40.35 22.55
CA PRO A 369 31.87 -39.00 22.43
C PRO A 369 32.55 -38.76 21.06
N MET A 370 32.22 -37.66 20.40
CA MET A 370 32.99 -37.14 19.27
C MET A 370 34.23 -36.38 19.77
N ASP A 371 35.38 -36.80 19.24
CA ASP A 371 36.70 -36.31 19.55
C ASP A 371 36.95 -34.96 18.82
N HIS A 372 37.08 -33.83 19.54
CA HIS A 372 37.35 -32.50 19.03
C HIS A 372 38.85 -32.19 18.82
N ALA A 373 39.71 -33.17 18.68
CA ALA A 373 41.17 -33.02 18.64
C ALA A 373 41.81 -32.98 17.25
N ALA A 374 41.12 -32.58 16.19
CA ALA A 374 41.68 -32.50 14.85
C ALA A 374 41.34 -31.19 14.08
N MET A 375 41.51 -30.02 14.69
CA MET A 375 41.68 -28.77 13.96
C MET A 375 42.87 -28.00 14.51
N GLY A 376 44.05 -28.19 13.88
CA GLY A 376 45.28 -27.55 14.24
C GLY A 376 45.28 -26.06 13.84
N HIS A 377 45.48 -25.20 14.82
CA HIS A 377 45.83 -23.81 14.61
C HIS A 377 47.34 -23.69 14.34
N GLY A 378 47.69 -23.47 13.07
CA GLY A 378 49.03 -23.03 12.70
C GLY A 378 49.17 -21.54 12.93
N GLY A 379 49.89 -21.16 13.99
CA GLY A 379 50.26 -19.76 14.21
C GLY A 379 51.52 -19.41 13.38
N SER A 380 51.52 -18.20 12.77
CA SER A 380 52.74 -17.49 12.44
C SER A 380 52.54 -16.01 12.76
N GLY A 381 53.22 -15.57 13.80
CA GLY A 381 53.23 -14.17 14.22
C GLY A 381 54.09 -13.31 13.28
N ALA A 382 53.54 -12.14 12.98
CA ALA A 382 54.34 -10.99 12.53
C ALA A 382 53.81 -9.76 13.26
N ALA A 383 54.65 -9.19 14.11
CA ALA A 383 54.39 -7.97 14.84
C ALA A 383 54.35 -6.77 13.88
N GLN A 384 53.22 -6.03 13.89
CA GLN A 384 53.14 -4.73 13.26
C GLN A 384 53.45 -3.63 14.29
N LYS A 385 54.43 -2.77 13.96
CA LYS A 385 54.81 -1.57 14.71
C LYS A 385 53.71 -0.48 14.58
N PRO A 386 53.56 0.41 15.57
CA PRO A 386 52.65 1.55 15.50
C PRO A 386 53.11 2.56 14.47
N MET A 387 52.20 3.10 13.64
CA MET A 387 52.45 4.24 12.78
C MET A 387 52.30 5.55 13.56
N ASP A 388 53.33 6.37 13.43
CA ASP A 388 53.48 7.71 14.02
C ASP A 388 52.74 8.74 13.15
N HIS A 389 51.75 9.46 13.70
CA HIS A 389 50.89 10.43 13.02
C HIS A 389 51.45 11.87 13.00
N ALA A 390 52.74 12.06 13.02
CA ALA A 390 53.37 13.37 13.18
C ALA A 390 54.00 13.96 11.88
N ALA A 391 53.50 13.69 10.67
CA ALA A 391 54.04 14.32 9.47
C ALA A 391 53.00 14.53 8.36
N MET A 392 52.01 15.42 8.58
CA MET A 392 51.32 16.09 7.47
C MET A 392 51.11 17.57 7.84
N GLY A 393 52.00 18.41 7.30
CA GLY A 393 51.96 19.85 7.48
C GLY A 393 50.79 20.50 6.73
N HIS A 394 50.02 21.31 7.42
CA HIS A 394 49.03 22.22 6.85
C HIS A 394 49.71 23.50 6.35
N GLY A 395 49.74 23.70 5.04
CA GLY A 395 50.00 25.00 4.45
C GLY A 395 48.76 25.89 4.51
N GLY A 396 48.82 26.95 5.29
CA GLY A 396 47.77 27.93 5.42
C GLY A 396 47.78 28.99 4.32
N SER A 397 46.58 29.46 3.93
CA SER A 397 46.40 30.84 3.42
C SER A 397 45.11 31.39 4.05
N GLY A 398 45.31 32.44 4.85
CA GLY A 398 44.25 33.06 5.62
C GLY A 398 43.41 34.04 4.82
N ALA A 399 42.11 34.10 5.18
CA ALA A 399 41.30 35.31 5.03
C ALA A 399 40.38 35.38 6.25
N ALA A 400 40.65 36.36 7.09
CA ALA A 400 39.92 36.66 8.30
C ALA A 400 38.52 37.18 7.95
N ARG A 401 37.46 36.54 8.45
CA ARG A 401 36.10 37.11 8.53
C ARG A 401 35.88 37.64 9.95
N LYS A 402 35.52 38.91 10.04
CA LYS A 402 35.16 39.61 11.28
C LYS A 402 33.86 39.06 11.88
N PRO A 403 33.71 39.05 13.22
CA PRO A 403 32.42 38.70 13.87
C PRO A 403 31.38 39.80 13.62
N MET A 404 30.12 39.39 13.34
CA MET A 404 28.97 40.30 13.35
C MET A 404 28.48 40.52 14.79
N ASP A 405 28.35 41.79 15.14
CA ASP A 405 27.89 42.30 16.42
C ASP A 405 26.36 42.27 16.46
N HIS A 406 25.76 41.53 17.40
CA HIS A 406 24.33 41.34 17.60
C HIS A 406 23.66 42.37 18.53
N ALA A 407 24.24 43.59 18.64
CA ALA A 407 23.79 44.58 19.63
C ALA A 407 22.97 45.75 19.04
N ALA A 408 22.14 45.56 18.02
CA ALA A 408 21.29 46.63 17.52
C ALA A 408 19.93 46.13 16.98
N MET A 409 19.08 45.51 17.83
CA MET A 409 17.63 45.51 17.61
C MET A 409 16.92 45.79 18.94
N GLY A 410 16.54 47.06 19.10
CA GLY A 410 15.81 47.53 20.27
C GLY A 410 14.38 47.03 20.29
N HIS A 411 13.99 46.40 21.37
CA HIS A 411 12.60 46.09 21.70
C HIS A 411 11.95 47.32 22.36
N GLY A 412 11.04 47.99 21.66
CA GLY A 412 10.12 48.94 22.24
C GLY A 412 9.02 48.25 23.01
N GLY A 413 9.05 48.33 24.34
CA GLY A 413 7.98 47.82 25.18
C GLY A 413 6.80 48.78 25.27
N SER A 414 5.57 48.24 25.28
CA SER A 414 4.43 48.90 25.90
C SER A 414 3.73 47.89 26.79
N GLY A 415 3.85 48.10 28.10
CA GLY A 415 3.27 47.26 29.13
C GLY A 415 1.76 47.50 29.25
N ALA A 416 1.02 46.41 29.41
CA ALA A 416 -0.30 46.42 30.05
C ALA A 416 -0.36 45.22 31.02
N ALA A 417 -0.33 45.53 32.30
CA ALA A 417 -0.46 44.55 33.37
C ALA A 417 -1.86 43.93 33.36
N ARG A 418 -1.92 42.61 33.29
CA ARG A 418 -3.13 41.83 33.59
C ARG A 418 -3.11 41.40 35.06
N LYS A 419 -4.16 41.74 35.78
CA LYS A 419 -4.40 41.34 37.18
C LYS A 419 -4.75 39.85 37.22
N PRO A 420 -4.44 39.11 38.32
CA PRO A 420 -4.86 37.74 38.55
C PRO A 420 -6.37 37.65 38.76
N MET A 421 -7.03 36.64 38.15
CA MET A 421 -8.42 36.30 38.46
C MET A 421 -8.49 35.46 39.72
N ASP A 422 -9.33 35.91 40.67
CA ASP A 422 -9.64 35.29 41.94
C ASP A 422 -10.70 34.17 41.73
N HIS A 423 -10.39 32.92 42.12
CA HIS A 423 -11.24 31.73 41.92
C HIS A 423 -12.19 31.46 43.13
N ALA A 424 -12.59 32.48 43.87
CA ALA A 424 -13.34 32.33 45.13
C ALA A 424 -14.81 32.75 45.06
N ALA A 425 -15.52 32.62 43.94
CA ALA A 425 -16.95 32.94 43.92
C ALA A 425 -17.75 32.09 42.89
N MET A 426 -17.87 30.77 43.12
CA MET A 426 -18.99 30.00 42.55
C MET A 426 -19.56 29.11 43.63
N GLY A 427 -20.66 29.58 44.22
CA GLY A 427 -21.39 28.88 45.29
C GLY A 427 -22.12 27.65 44.74
N HIS A 428 -22.02 26.56 45.45
CA HIS A 428 -22.81 25.35 45.25
C HIS A 428 -24.22 25.57 45.80
N GLY A 429 -25.21 25.64 44.91
CA GLY A 429 -26.62 25.49 45.28
C GLY A 429 -27.01 24.01 45.18
N GLY A 430 -27.24 23.37 46.28
CA GLY A 430 -27.72 21.99 46.35
C GLY A 430 -29.21 21.91 46.10
N SER A 431 -29.65 20.88 45.37
CA SER A 431 -31.00 20.30 45.51
C SER A 431 -30.83 18.77 45.38
N GLY A 432 -31.10 18.08 46.47
CA GLY A 432 -30.98 16.64 46.59
C GLY A 432 -32.09 15.92 45.83
N ALA A 433 -31.71 14.90 45.09
CA ALA A 433 -32.55 13.76 44.76
C ALA A 433 -31.69 12.52 45.00
N ALA A 434 -32.15 11.65 45.87
CA ALA A 434 -31.48 10.42 46.26
C ALA A 434 -31.51 9.43 45.08
N GLU A 435 -30.36 9.16 44.50
CA GLU A 435 -30.18 8.00 43.60
C GLU A 435 -29.90 6.75 44.44
N LYS A 436 -30.67 5.69 44.13
CA LYS A 436 -30.46 4.36 44.71
C LYS A 436 -29.16 3.76 44.17
N PRO A 437 -28.42 2.97 44.95
CA PRO A 437 -27.23 2.27 44.47
C PRO A 437 -27.64 1.27 43.36
N MET A 438 -26.99 1.32 42.22
CA MET A 438 -27.04 0.25 41.21
C MET A 438 -26.21 -0.94 41.70
N ASP A 439 -26.89 -2.09 41.71
CA ASP A 439 -26.31 -3.38 42.09
C ASP A 439 -25.42 -3.89 40.95
N HIS A 440 -24.11 -3.88 41.14
CA HIS A 440 -23.10 -4.37 40.19
C HIS A 440 -22.97 -5.90 40.16
N ALA A 441 -23.93 -6.64 40.72
CA ALA A 441 -23.88 -8.10 40.81
C ALA A 441 -24.59 -8.85 39.67
N ALA A 442 -24.95 -8.17 38.55
CA ALA A 442 -25.64 -8.80 37.43
C ALA A 442 -24.96 -8.62 36.06
N MET A 443 -23.64 -8.36 36.01
CA MET A 443 -22.87 -8.58 34.81
C MET A 443 -22.04 -9.85 34.98
N GLY A 444 -22.64 -10.97 34.58
CA GLY A 444 -21.96 -12.24 34.56
C GLY A 444 -20.83 -12.18 33.53
N HIS A 445 -19.60 -12.35 34.01
CA HIS A 445 -18.47 -12.72 33.17
C HIS A 445 -18.77 -14.07 32.54
N GLY A 446 -19.34 -14.05 31.33
CA GLY A 446 -19.44 -15.23 30.48
C GLY A 446 -18.04 -15.68 30.13
N GLY A 447 -17.58 -16.77 30.75
CA GLY A 447 -16.35 -17.44 30.38
C GLY A 447 -16.35 -17.70 28.89
N MET A 448 -15.28 -17.28 28.21
CA MET A 448 -15.02 -17.63 26.81
C MET A 448 -14.92 -19.14 26.68
N ASN A 449 -15.97 -19.73 26.17
CA ASN A 449 -16.01 -21.13 25.83
C ASN A 449 -15.28 -21.28 24.48
N HIS A 450 -14.02 -21.66 24.48
CA HIS A 450 -13.27 -22.06 23.28
C HIS A 450 -13.81 -23.38 22.75
N GLY A 451 -14.92 -23.31 22.03
CA GLY A 451 -15.59 -24.48 21.50
C GLY A 451 -16.61 -24.17 20.42
N ALA A 452 -16.14 -23.61 19.31
CA ALA A 452 -16.83 -23.76 18.04
C ALA A 452 -15.75 -23.90 16.98
N THR A 453 -15.54 -25.13 16.52
CA THR A 453 -14.72 -25.45 15.35
C THR A 453 -15.42 -24.87 14.10
N ALA A 454 -15.14 -23.60 13.80
CA ALA A 454 -15.21 -23.12 12.44
C ALA A 454 -14.16 -23.93 11.66
N ALA A 455 -14.52 -24.43 10.49
CA ALA A 455 -13.57 -25.08 9.60
C ALA A 455 -12.40 -24.11 9.42
N GLN A 456 -11.22 -24.46 9.98
CA GLN A 456 -10.02 -23.66 9.83
C GLN A 456 -9.68 -23.71 8.34
N ALA A 457 -9.92 -22.59 7.64
CA ALA A 457 -9.15 -22.31 6.44
C ALA A 457 -7.68 -22.46 6.82
N GLY A 458 -6.88 -23.09 5.95
CA GLY A 458 -5.44 -23.24 6.21
C GLY A 458 -4.80 -21.86 6.45
N PRO A 459 -3.63 -21.80 7.08
CA PRO A 459 -2.97 -20.53 7.36
C PRO A 459 -2.80 -19.76 6.04
N ASP A 460 -3.22 -18.50 6.04
CA ASP A 460 -3.01 -17.60 4.91
C ASP A 460 -1.49 -17.50 4.65
N PRO A 461 -0.99 -17.90 3.46
CA PRO A 461 0.44 -17.90 3.16
C PRO A 461 1.08 -16.50 3.21
N LEU A 462 0.26 -15.45 3.21
CA LEU A 462 0.72 -14.06 3.33
C LEU A 462 1.07 -13.64 4.75
N TYR A 463 0.73 -14.42 5.76
CA TYR A 463 0.99 -14.09 7.17
C TYR A 463 1.78 -15.19 7.84
N ALA A 464 2.72 -14.80 8.70
CA ALA A 464 3.45 -15.75 9.51
C ALA A 464 2.48 -16.51 10.44
N PRO A 465 2.69 -17.83 10.67
CA PRO A 465 1.87 -18.57 11.63
C PRO A 465 1.91 -17.92 13.01
N GLY A 466 0.77 -17.49 13.54
CA GLY A 466 0.66 -16.75 14.80
C GLY A 466 0.82 -15.24 14.66
N SER A 467 0.83 -14.70 13.44
CA SER A 467 0.80 -13.26 13.19
C SER A 467 -0.42 -12.59 13.81
N GLY A 468 -0.21 -11.49 14.52
CA GLY A 468 -1.29 -10.64 15.03
C GLY A 468 -2.00 -9.84 13.95
N LEU A 469 -1.42 -9.77 12.73
CA LEU A 469 -1.97 -9.03 11.59
C LEU A 469 -2.84 -9.88 10.68
N ALA A 470 -2.91 -11.20 10.88
CA ALA A 470 -3.75 -12.09 10.08
C ALA A 470 -5.23 -11.65 10.20
N PRO A 471 -5.87 -11.28 9.07
CA PRO A 471 -7.19 -10.68 9.12
C PRO A 471 -8.28 -11.72 9.37
N GLN A 472 -9.37 -11.28 10.00
CA GLN A 472 -10.58 -12.06 10.19
C GLN A 472 -11.79 -11.20 9.85
N ALA A 473 -12.79 -11.81 9.19
CA ALA A 473 -14.03 -11.12 8.90
C ALA A 473 -14.79 -10.78 10.20
N ALA A 474 -15.32 -9.55 10.28
CA ALA A 474 -16.00 -9.04 11.47
C ALA A 474 -17.23 -9.87 11.89
N ASN A 475 -17.88 -10.55 10.94
CA ASN A 475 -19.02 -11.43 11.17
C ASN A 475 -18.63 -12.91 11.34
N GLY A 476 -17.34 -13.24 11.38
CA GLY A 476 -16.84 -14.61 11.42
C GLY A 476 -16.98 -15.38 10.09
N GLY A 477 -17.34 -14.70 9.01
CA GLY A 477 -17.46 -15.25 7.67
C GLY A 477 -16.11 -15.34 6.95
N LYS A 478 -16.15 -15.31 5.61
CA LYS A 478 -14.95 -15.43 4.79
C LYS A 478 -14.26 -14.09 4.63
N PHE A 479 -12.97 -14.02 5.02
CA PHE A 479 -12.04 -12.97 4.65
C PHE A 479 -11.24 -13.40 3.43
N LEU A 480 -11.08 -12.53 2.43
CA LEU A 480 -10.30 -12.86 1.23
C LEU A 480 -8.81 -13.03 1.56
N SER A 481 -8.23 -14.12 1.09
CA SER A 481 -6.78 -14.35 1.04
C SER A 481 -6.30 -14.37 -0.42
N TYR A 482 -5.05 -14.04 -0.68
CA TYR A 482 -4.45 -14.28 -2.02
C TYR A 482 -4.52 -15.76 -2.41
N ALA A 483 -4.50 -16.68 -1.42
CA ALA A 483 -4.66 -18.11 -1.67
C ALA A 483 -6.05 -18.48 -2.23
N ASP A 484 -7.04 -17.61 -2.10
CA ASP A 484 -8.37 -17.80 -2.68
C ASP A 484 -8.43 -17.39 -4.15
N LEU A 485 -7.50 -16.55 -4.59
CA LEU A 485 -7.50 -15.99 -5.95
C LEU A 485 -6.97 -17.02 -6.95
N ARG A 486 -7.64 -17.10 -8.08
CA ARG A 486 -7.23 -17.84 -9.27
C ARG A 486 -7.43 -16.94 -10.46
N ALA A 487 -6.45 -16.87 -11.37
CA ALA A 487 -6.65 -16.18 -12.65
C ALA A 487 -7.83 -16.84 -13.37
N ALA A 488 -8.72 -16.04 -13.93
CA ALA A 488 -9.85 -16.56 -14.69
C ALA A 488 -9.42 -17.16 -16.04
N ASP A 489 -8.32 -16.63 -16.57
CA ASP A 489 -7.64 -17.15 -17.76
C ASP A 489 -6.11 -17.08 -17.52
N PRO A 490 -5.34 -18.10 -17.89
CA PRO A 490 -3.88 -18.04 -17.80
C PRO A 490 -3.35 -17.06 -18.85
N LEU A 491 -2.80 -15.93 -18.38
CA LEU A 491 -2.27 -14.89 -19.26
C LEU A 491 -0.90 -15.25 -19.83
N TYR A 492 -0.09 -15.97 -19.03
CA TYR A 492 1.27 -16.34 -19.39
C TYR A 492 1.43 -17.85 -19.52
N GLU A 493 2.30 -18.27 -20.46
CA GLU A 493 2.67 -19.68 -20.59
C GLU A 493 3.22 -20.21 -19.27
N HIS A 494 2.75 -21.38 -18.84
CA HIS A 494 3.29 -22.05 -17.66
C HIS A 494 4.67 -22.61 -17.96
N ARG A 495 5.71 -21.94 -17.45
CA ARG A 495 7.11 -22.35 -17.60
C ARG A 495 7.91 -22.03 -16.34
N PRO A 496 8.97 -22.78 -16.02
CA PRO A 496 9.78 -22.49 -14.85
C PRO A 496 10.55 -21.19 -15.00
N ALA A 497 10.77 -20.50 -13.88
CA ALA A 497 11.67 -19.36 -13.83
C ALA A 497 13.11 -19.77 -14.18
N THR A 498 13.82 -18.91 -14.92
CA THR A 498 15.20 -19.15 -15.35
C THR A 498 16.21 -18.81 -14.27
N ARG A 499 15.84 -17.93 -13.33
CA ARG A 499 16.62 -17.57 -12.13
C ARG A 499 15.73 -17.02 -11.03
N GLU A 500 16.26 -17.02 -9.81
CA GLU A 500 15.65 -16.41 -8.64
C GLU A 500 16.48 -15.19 -8.20
N ILE A 501 15.78 -14.13 -7.80
CA ILE A 501 16.38 -12.92 -7.22
C ILE A 501 15.79 -12.73 -5.83
N GLU A 502 16.61 -12.84 -4.78
CA GLU A 502 16.18 -12.55 -3.41
C GLU A 502 16.20 -11.05 -3.13
N LEU A 503 15.07 -10.54 -2.63
CA LEU A 503 14.85 -9.16 -2.27
C LEU A 503 14.44 -9.09 -0.79
N ARG A 504 15.40 -8.77 0.06
CA ARG A 504 15.18 -8.61 1.50
C ARG A 504 14.69 -7.19 1.75
N LEU A 505 13.46 -7.07 2.25
CA LEU A 505 12.87 -5.80 2.65
C LEU A 505 13.40 -5.47 4.03
N THR A 506 14.14 -4.38 4.14
CA THR A 506 14.91 -4.03 5.34
C THR A 506 14.64 -2.59 5.76
N GLY A 507 14.74 -2.29 7.05
CA GLY A 507 14.48 -0.98 7.61
C GLY A 507 15.38 -0.66 8.81
N ASN A 508 15.53 0.63 9.09
CA ASN A 508 16.15 1.13 10.31
C ASN A 508 15.25 2.20 10.92
N MET A 509 14.51 1.83 11.98
CA MET A 509 13.54 2.69 12.62
C MET A 509 14.19 3.82 13.44
N GLU A 510 15.45 3.71 13.83
CA GLU A 510 16.14 4.83 14.53
C GLU A 510 16.30 6.07 13.64
N ARG A 511 16.31 5.89 12.31
CA ARG A 511 16.54 6.94 11.31
C ARG A 511 15.45 7.03 10.26
N TYR A 512 14.39 6.27 10.40
CA TYR A 512 13.33 6.12 9.40
C TYR A 512 13.93 5.94 7.99
N MET A 513 14.70 4.88 7.84
CA MET A 513 15.43 4.57 6.61
C MET A 513 15.01 3.19 6.14
N TRP A 514 14.49 3.11 4.94
CA TRP A 514 13.99 1.90 4.31
C TRP A 514 14.88 1.49 3.15
N SER A 515 15.01 0.22 2.91
CA SER A 515 15.94 -0.29 1.90
C SER A 515 15.55 -1.67 1.38
N ILE A 516 16.15 -2.08 0.27
CA ILE A 516 16.12 -3.44 -0.24
C ILE A 516 17.54 -4.00 -0.13
N ASN A 517 17.71 -5.22 0.38
CA ASN A 517 19.01 -5.86 0.60
C ASN A 517 19.99 -4.97 1.42
N GLY A 518 19.47 -4.23 2.42
CA GLY A 518 20.28 -3.35 3.27
C GLY A 518 20.82 -2.07 2.60
N VAL A 519 20.49 -1.83 1.33
CA VAL A 519 21.00 -0.67 0.55
C VAL A 519 19.83 0.23 0.15
N LYS A 520 19.90 1.52 0.45
CA LYS A 520 18.91 2.51 0.00
C LYS A 520 19.10 2.84 -1.48
N TYR A 521 18.05 3.35 -2.14
CA TYR A 521 18.04 3.63 -3.58
C TYR A 521 19.25 4.43 -4.10
N GLY A 522 19.61 5.52 -3.43
CA GLY A 522 20.70 6.38 -3.91
C GLY A 522 22.09 5.73 -3.95
N ASP A 523 22.27 4.61 -3.25
CA ASP A 523 23.53 3.86 -3.16
C ASP A 523 23.45 2.49 -3.86
N ALA A 524 22.30 2.18 -4.49
CA ALA A 524 22.03 0.85 -5.05
C ALA A 524 22.30 0.78 -6.55
N GLU A 525 22.86 -0.34 -6.98
CA GLU A 525 22.95 -0.68 -8.40
C GLU A 525 21.58 -1.11 -8.94
N PRO A 526 21.27 -0.85 -10.23
CA PRO A 526 20.08 -1.34 -10.88
C PRO A 526 20.01 -2.87 -10.92
N ILE A 527 18.82 -3.42 -10.79
CA ILE A 527 18.56 -4.84 -11.08
C ILE A 527 18.49 -5.00 -12.59
N ARG A 528 19.33 -5.89 -13.16
CA ARG A 528 19.37 -6.15 -14.60
C ARG A 528 18.65 -7.43 -14.93
N LEU A 529 17.70 -7.34 -15.85
CA LEU A 529 16.90 -8.43 -16.39
C LEU A 529 17.17 -8.58 -17.88
N GLN A 530 16.95 -9.78 -18.43
CA GLN A 530 17.05 -10.04 -19.87
C GLN A 530 15.66 -10.20 -20.46
N TYR A 531 15.40 -9.51 -21.57
CA TYR A 531 14.13 -9.66 -22.28
C TYR A 531 13.87 -11.13 -22.65
N GLY A 532 12.66 -11.61 -22.38
CA GLY A 532 12.23 -12.99 -22.61
C GLY A 532 12.60 -13.98 -21.50
N GLU A 533 13.29 -13.58 -20.43
CA GLU A 533 13.46 -14.45 -19.28
C GLU A 533 12.18 -14.47 -18.39
N ARG A 534 11.98 -15.57 -17.65
CA ARG A 534 11.05 -15.64 -16.52
C ARG A 534 11.85 -15.54 -15.24
N VAL A 535 11.65 -14.51 -14.46
CA VAL A 535 12.36 -14.29 -13.18
C VAL A 535 11.44 -14.57 -12.01
N ARG A 536 11.95 -15.34 -11.03
CA ARG A 536 11.32 -15.50 -9.73
C ARG A 536 11.89 -14.50 -8.76
N PHE A 537 11.04 -13.63 -8.20
CA PHE A 537 11.39 -12.79 -7.08
C PHE A 537 11.00 -13.47 -5.78
N LYS A 538 11.97 -13.52 -4.86
CA LYS A 538 11.77 -14.00 -3.50
C LYS A 538 11.82 -12.82 -2.56
N PHE A 539 10.67 -12.32 -2.13
CA PHE A 539 10.58 -11.26 -1.15
C PHE A 539 10.70 -11.82 0.25
N VAL A 540 11.64 -11.32 1.04
CA VAL A 540 11.81 -11.65 2.45
C VAL A 540 11.60 -10.39 3.27
N ASN A 541 10.52 -10.28 4.02
CA ASN A 541 10.25 -9.12 4.84
C ASN A 541 10.88 -9.29 6.24
N GLU A 542 11.95 -8.53 6.48
CA GLU A 542 12.68 -8.50 7.76
C GLU A 542 12.29 -7.29 8.62
N THR A 543 11.18 -6.65 8.30
CA THR A 543 10.68 -5.48 9.02
C THR A 543 9.36 -5.79 9.70
N MET A 544 8.90 -4.88 10.55
CA MET A 544 7.63 -4.96 11.24
C MET A 544 6.43 -4.44 10.43
N MET A 545 6.68 -3.85 9.25
CA MET A 545 5.65 -3.26 8.41
C MET A 545 5.31 -4.15 7.22
N THR A 546 4.05 -4.15 6.82
CA THR A 546 3.65 -4.75 5.54
C THR A 546 4.08 -3.84 4.39
N HIS A 547 4.73 -4.38 3.37
CA HIS A 547 5.21 -3.62 2.22
C HIS A 547 4.47 -4.03 0.95
N PRO A 548 3.68 -3.12 0.31
CA PRO A 548 3.11 -3.33 -1.01
C PRO A 548 4.20 -3.05 -2.06
N MET A 549 4.73 -4.12 -2.66
CA MET A 549 5.80 -4.03 -3.64
C MET A 549 5.23 -3.91 -5.04
N HIS A 550 5.65 -2.90 -5.78
CA HIS A 550 5.18 -2.59 -7.13
C HIS A 550 6.33 -2.60 -8.15
N LEU A 551 6.10 -3.29 -9.26
CA LEU A 551 6.96 -3.31 -10.43
C LEU A 551 6.26 -2.59 -11.59
N HIS A 552 6.91 -1.57 -12.14
CA HIS A 552 6.42 -0.85 -13.31
C HIS A 552 6.60 -1.66 -14.60
N GLY A 553 5.68 -1.48 -15.53
CA GLY A 553 5.76 -1.97 -16.90
C GLY A 553 5.54 -3.46 -17.10
N MET A 554 5.57 -4.25 -16.06
CA MET A 554 5.38 -5.71 -16.10
C MET A 554 4.53 -6.15 -14.91
N TRP A 555 3.72 -7.21 -15.11
CA TRP A 555 2.93 -7.78 -14.02
C TRP A 555 3.66 -8.90 -13.30
N THR A 556 3.21 -9.19 -12.09
CA THR A 556 3.71 -10.26 -11.23
C THR A 556 2.68 -11.37 -11.08
N ILE A 557 3.12 -12.61 -11.21
CA ILE A 557 2.35 -13.83 -10.95
C ILE A 557 2.66 -14.23 -9.51
N ILE A 558 1.67 -14.18 -8.62
CA ILE A 558 1.89 -14.53 -7.21
C ILE A 558 1.79 -16.04 -7.05
N ASP A 559 2.85 -16.67 -6.53
CA ASP A 559 2.87 -18.11 -6.29
C ASP A 559 2.03 -18.47 -5.04
N VAL A 560 0.75 -18.80 -5.29
CA VAL A 560 -0.17 -19.31 -4.26
C VAL A 560 -0.38 -20.81 -4.37
N GLY A 561 0.46 -21.51 -5.17
CA GLY A 561 0.37 -22.95 -5.39
C GLY A 561 -0.71 -23.36 -6.40
N ALA A 562 -1.24 -22.43 -7.20
CA ALA A 562 -2.27 -22.68 -8.22
C ALA A 562 -1.70 -23.01 -9.61
N GLY A 563 -0.37 -23.02 -9.77
CA GLY A 563 0.29 -23.32 -11.03
C GLY A 563 -0.02 -22.25 -12.09
N GLU A 564 -0.53 -22.67 -13.27
CA GLU A 564 -0.91 -21.74 -14.35
C GLU A 564 -2.06 -20.79 -13.98
N TRP A 565 -2.83 -21.09 -12.94
CA TRP A 565 -3.94 -20.30 -12.44
C TRP A 565 -3.54 -19.36 -11.29
N ASN A 566 -2.24 -19.20 -11.03
CA ASN A 566 -1.76 -18.23 -10.07
C ASN A 566 -2.25 -16.81 -10.41
N PRO A 567 -2.72 -16.01 -9.43
CA PRO A 567 -3.24 -14.68 -9.70
C PRO A 567 -2.13 -13.74 -10.18
N ILE A 568 -2.52 -12.84 -11.08
CA ILE A 568 -1.65 -11.83 -11.69
C ILE A 568 -2.00 -10.49 -11.08
N LYS A 569 -0.98 -9.81 -10.56
CA LYS A 569 -1.14 -8.51 -9.89
C LYS A 569 0.00 -7.56 -10.27
N HIS A 570 -0.22 -6.27 -10.13
CA HIS A 570 0.84 -5.27 -10.26
C HIS A 570 1.40 -4.82 -8.90
N VAL A 571 0.73 -5.15 -7.79
CA VAL A 571 1.19 -4.92 -6.42
C VAL A 571 1.15 -6.23 -5.63
N VAL A 572 2.18 -6.46 -4.84
CA VAL A 572 2.29 -7.65 -3.97
C VAL A 572 2.55 -7.20 -2.54
N SER A 573 1.59 -7.41 -1.67
CA SER A 573 1.75 -7.13 -0.24
C SER A 573 2.58 -8.22 0.44
N VAL A 574 3.66 -7.82 1.11
CA VAL A 574 4.57 -8.72 1.84
C VAL A 574 4.47 -8.41 3.34
N ALA A 575 3.76 -9.25 4.09
CA ALA A 575 3.54 -9.04 5.52
C ALA A 575 4.83 -9.27 6.34
N PRO A 576 4.93 -8.71 7.55
CA PRO A 576 6.07 -8.89 8.44
C PRO A 576 6.42 -10.37 8.69
N GLY A 577 7.71 -10.69 8.76
CA GLY A 577 8.19 -12.04 9.07
C GLY A 577 7.88 -13.11 8.03
N THR A 578 7.45 -12.71 6.81
CA THR A 578 7.05 -13.64 5.74
C THR A 578 8.01 -13.65 4.57
N THR A 579 7.90 -14.71 3.78
CA THR A 579 8.54 -14.82 2.47
C THR A 579 7.46 -15.06 1.42
N VAL A 580 7.40 -14.18 0.42
CA VAL A 580 6.46 -14.27 -0.70
C VAL A 580 7.24 -14.53 -1.98
N TYR A 581 6.76 -15.45 -2.79
CA TYR A 581 7.34 -15.75 -4.09
C TYR A 581 6.43 -15.22 -5.20
N THR A 582 7.05 -14.57 -6.17
CA THR A 582 6.36 -14.14 -7.39
C THR A 582 7.20 -14.47 -8.61
N GLU A 583 6.57 -14.56 -9.77
CA GLU A 583 7.26 -14.67 -11.03
C GLU A 583 6.87 -13.52 -11.94
N THR A 584 7.79 -13.06 -12.78
CA THR A 584 7.55 -12.01 -13.77
C THR A 584 8.06 -12.48 -15.13
N GLU A 585 7.20 -12.38 -16.15
CA GLU A 585 7.61 -12.49 -17.53
C GLU A 585 8.28 -11.18 -17.94
N VAL A 586 9.56 -11.24 -18.34
CA VAL A 586 10.32 -10.04 -18.69
C VAL A 586 10.07 -9.70 -20.16
N ASP A 587 8.96 -9.05 -20.44
CA ASP A 587 8.46 -8.77 -21.78
C ASP A 587 8.43 -7.27 -22.16
N ALA A 588 8.84 -6.39 -21.21
CA ALA A 588 8.87 -4.95 -21.41
C ALA A 588 10.33 -4.41 -21.41
N PRO A 589 10.93 -4.15 -22.59
CA PRO A 589 12.28 -3.59 -22.64
C PRO A 589 12.31 -2.14 -22.14
N GLY A 590 13.40 -1.74 -21.47
CA GLY A 590 13.57 -0.36 -21.00
C GLY A 590 14.03 -0.24 -19.56
N GLN A 591 13.68 0.88 -18.94
CA GLN A 591 14.04 1.19 -17.55
C GLN A 591 12.77 1.42 -16.74
N TRP A 592 12.65 0.72 -15.62
CA TRP A 592 11.45 0.67 -14.83
C TRP A 592 11.72 0.98 -13.37
N ALA A 593 10.75 1.58 -12.70
CA ALA A 593 10.78 1.68 -11.25
C ALA A 593 10.33 0.36 -10.61
N PHE A 594 10.89 0.07 -9.45
CA PHE A 594 10.49 -1.03 -8.59
C PHE A 594 10.60 -0.59 -7.14
N HIS A 595 9.50 -0.52 -6.41
CA HIS A 595 9.50 0.10 -5.09
C HIS A 595 8.37 -0.40 -4.18
N CYS A 596 8.54 -0.15 -2.88
CA CYS A 596 7.43 -0.20 -1.93
C CYS A 596 6.47 0.96 -2.22
N HIS A 597 5.17 0.69 -2.28
CA HIS A 597 4.19 1.73 -2.59
C HIS A 597 3.73 2.53 -1.35
N LEU A 598 4.23 2.22 -0.14
CA LEU A 598 4.13 3.16 0.96
C LEU A 598 5.00 4.37 0.65
N ALA A 599 4.37 5.53 0.39
CA ALA A 599 5.02 6.71 -0.18
C ALA A 599 6.25 7.17 0.61
N TYR A 600 6.18 7.13 1.94
CA TYR A 600 7.31 7.56 2.79
C TYR A 600 8.40 6.50 2.90
N HIS A 601 8.10 5.21 2.70
CA HIS A 601 9.10 4.13 2.57
C HIS A 601 9.90 4.28 1.26
N ALA A 602 9.20 4.48 0.13
CA ALA A 602 9.82 4.74 -1.16
C ALA A 602 10.73 5.98 -1.08
N ALA A 603 10.22 7.11 -0.55
CA ALA A 603 10.97 8.35 -0.36
C ALA A 603 12.14 8.24 0.64
N SER A 604 12.14 7.21 1.49
CA SER A 604 13.21 6.94 2.46
C SER A 604 14.18 5.85 2.01
N GLY A 605 14.01 5.31 0.77
CA GLY A 605 15.01 4.48 0.10
C GLY A 605 14.59 3.08 -0.33
N MET A 606 13.35 2.62 -0.05
CA MET A 606 12.85 1.31 -0.50
C MET A 606 12.41 1.37 -1.98
N PHE A 607 13.38 1.59 -2.83
CA PHE A 607 13.23 1.79 -4.26
C PHE A 607 14.40 1.17 -5.03
N ARG A 608 14.16 0.68 -6.26
CA ARG A 608 15.17 0.16 -7.20
C ARG A 608 14.84 0.61 -8.61
N LYS A 609 15.87 0.72 -9.43
CA LYS A 609 15.73 0.75 -10.88
C LYS A 609 15.88 -0.67 -11.42
N ILE A 610 15.00 -1.08 -12.30
CA ILE A 610 15.14 -2.29 -13.13
C ILE A 610 15.52 -1.85 -14.54
N ILE A 611 16.47 -2.56 -15.14
CA ILE A 611 16.89 -2.37 -16.53
C ILE A 611 16.67 -3.70 -17.25
N VAL A 612 15.77 -3.70 -18.22
CA VAL A 612 15.54 -4.85 -19.11
C VAL A 612 16.37 -4.67 -20.35
N GLU A 613 17.36 -5.57 -20.53
CA GLU A 613 18.31 -5.55 -21.65
C GLU A 613 17.81 -6.48 -22.78
N GLY A 614 18.02 -6.05 -24.04
CA GLY A 614 17.57 -6.79 -25.22
C GLY A 614 16.10 -6.51 -25.55
N GLY A 615 15.52 -7.37 -26.40
CA GLY A 615 14.16 -7.20 -26.91
C GLY A 615 14.08 -6.42 -28.23
N PRO A 616 12.87 -6.22 -28.77
CA PRO A 616 12.69 -5.40 -29.97
C PRO A 616 13.16 -3.96 -29.68
N GLU A 617 13.87 -3.35 -30.64
CA GLU A 617 14.29 -1.97 -30.52
C GLU A 617 13.04 -1.10 -30.33
N THR A 618 12.90 -0.52 -29.13
CA THR A 618 11.95 0.57 -28.92
C THR A 618 12.35 1.70 -29.85
N ALA A 619 11.44 2.13 -30.73
CA ALA A 619 11.70 3.19 -31.69
C ALA A 619 12.40 4.36 -30.98
N LYS A 620 13.61 4.67 -31.40
CA LYS A 620 14.35 5.84 -30.91
C LYS A 620 13.48 7.04 -31.23
N SER A 621 12.91 7.67 -30.22
CA SER A 621 12.30 8.97 -30.42
C SER A 621 13.39 9.88 -30.99
N ASP A 622 13.21 10.32 -32.23
CA ASP A 622 14.03 11.38 -32.80
C ASP A 622 13.93 12.61 -31.89
N ARG A 623 14.92 12.74 -31.04
CA ARG A 623 15.17 14.01 -30.35
C ARG A 623 15.77 14.95 -31.40
N SER A 624 14.94 15.79 -32.00
CA SER A 624 15.37 16.98 -32.76
C SER A 624 14.95 18.24 -32.04
#